data_9f6326c00539df2354460ce5f9c158de
#
_entry.id   9f6326c00539df2354460ce5f9c158de
#
_cell.length_a   1.000
_cell.length_b   1.000
_cell.length_c   1.000
_cell.angle_alpha   90.00
_cell.angle_beta   90.00
_cell.angle_gamma   90.00
#
_symmetry.space_group_name_H-M   'P 1'
#
loop_
_entity.id
_entity.type
_entity.pdbx_description
1 polymer ?
#
loop_
_entity_poly.entity_id
_entity_poly.type
_entity_poly.pdbx_seq_one_letter_code
_entity_poly.pdbx_strand_id
1 'polypeptide(L)'
;MIASDPLGWLGEEVNADYGARLPTLLKVLGIGEPLSLQAHPSTAQAEAGLAREDALGIDRAAPHRSYRDDRAKPEMICALTDMDVLCGFRDLAESQALLRTVGGPLLPFAEQLRRPEDLPGIVGGLLSLDRAGQYRVVAAITDALAFLPRCVSEVVGKIADRYPDDAGVAVALLLNATSLEPGDALYLPAGNLHAYLRGLGVEVMASSDNVLRGGLTPKHVDVPELVKTLGPVTGPWPMTVAAADPAHAGVEFYRSPSPEVGLARIALTGPSIDVPVTEGPTLLLVTDGTIRLESADRQLSLSSGQAAYGMPCSHVRVSGNGVDWVSQLWTRAEANALQCAFHAARAVHIFHPLCTDIDRSVVGIGCCHRAMSVRKISQLGPGSYRAVGRRTGRSTDRMGMTRCASRWCGGVVGGIG
;
A
#
# COMPACT_ATOMS: atom_id res chain seq x y z
N MET A 1 -25.26 -1.04 9.05
CA MET A 1 -25.41 -2.42 8.53
C MET A 1 -24.40 -3.37 9.19
N ILE A 2 -23.07 -3.19 9.07
CA ILE A 2 -22.09 -4.10 9.69
C ILE A 2 -22.30 -4.18 11.22
N ALA A 3 -22.43 -3.06 11.90
CA ALA A 3 -22.63 -3.02 13.37
C ALA A 3 -23.93 -3.69 13.84
N SER A 4 -24.94 -3.83 13.01
CA SER A 4 -26.21 -4.48 13.37
C SER A 4 -26.19 -6.00 13.15
N ASP A 5 -25.32 -6.51 12.28
CA ASP A 5 -25.12 -7.94 12.01
C ASP A 5 -23.68 -8.20 11.55
N PRO A 6 -22.70 -8.12 12.47
CA PRO A 6 -21.29 -8.28 12.11
C PRO A 6 -20.98 -9.65 11.50
N LEU A 7 -21.56 -10.71 12.06
CA LEU A 7 -21.31 -12.07 11.57
C LEU A 7 -21.85 -12.28 10.16
N GLY A 8 -23.06 -11.79 9.89
CA GLY A 8 -23.65 -11.89 8.54
C GLY A 8 -22.89 -11.09 7.50
N TRP A 9 -22.34 -9.92 7.85
CA TRP A 9 -21.63 -9.06 6.92
C TRP A 9 -20.14 -9.41 6.76
N LEU A 10 -19.45 -9.86 7.83
CA LEU A 10 -18.01 -10.06 7.83
C LEU A 10 -17.57 -11.52 7.87
N GLY A 11 -18.44 -12.44 8.32
CA GLY A 11 -18.08 -13.81 8.65
C GLY A 11 -17.46 -13.93 10.05
N GLU A 12 -17.37 -15.16 10.55
CA GLU A 12 -16.88 -15.43 11.92
C GLU A 12 -15.41 -15.04 12.11
N GLU A 13 -14.55 -15.45 11.18
CA GLU A 13 -13.11 -15.25 11.26
C GLU A 13 -12.75 -13.74 11.21
N VAL A 14 -13.29 -13.02 10.23
CA VAL A 14 -13.03 -11.58 10.10
C VAL A 14 -13.59 -10.80 11.27
N ASN A 15 -14.78 -11.16 11.78
CA ASN A 15 -15.33 -10.51 12.96
C ASN A 15 -14.51 -10.81 14.22
N ALA A 16 -13.93 -12.00 14.37
CA ALA A 16 -13.06 -12.33 15.49
C ALA A 16 -11.74 -11.54 15.44
N ASP A 17 -11.13 -11.39 14.25
CA ASP A 17 -9.83 -10.73 14.07
C ASP A 17 -9.91 -9.19 14.08
N TYR A 18 -10.99 -8.63 13.50
CA TYR A 18 -11.09 -7.19 13.24
C TYR A 18 -12.25 -6.51 13.98
N GLY A 19 -13.12 -7.27 14.66
CA GLY A 19 -14.34 -6.76 15.29
C GLY A 19 -15.41 -6.38 14.25
N ALA A 20 -16.46 -5.67 14.67
CA ALA A 20 -17.61 -5.29 13.84
C ALA A 20 -17.28 -4.17 12.83
N ARG A 21 -16.18 -4.30 12.09
CA ARG A 21 -15.73 -3.31 11.09
C ARG A 21 -15.11 -3.98 9.87
N LEU A 22 -15.28 -3.35 8.71
CA LEU A 22 -14.64 -3.80 7.47
C LEU A 22 -13.12 -3.65 7.60
N PRO A 23 -12.31 -4.70 7.38
CA PRO A 23 -10.86 -4.63 7.59
C PRO A 23 -10.12 -3.87 6.49
N THR A 24 -10.70 -3.76 5.30
CA THR A 24 -10.08 -3.18 4.12
C THR A 24 -10.95 -2.11 3.46
N LEU A 25 -10.32 -1.16 2.81
CA LEU A 25 -10.94 -0.18 1.91
C LEU A 25 -10.35 -0.33 0.51
N LEU A 26 -11.20 -0.18 -0.51
CA LEU A 26 -10.82 -0.18 -1.92
C LEU A 26 -11.34 1.10 -2.57
N LYS A 27 -10.49 1.81 -3.31
CA LYS A 27 -10.85 3.07 -3.96
C LYS A 27 -10.03 3.34 -5.21
N VAL A 28 -10.52 4.23 -6.05
CA VAL A 28 -9.75 4.84 -7.14
C VAL A 28 -9.24 6.19 -6.68
N LEU A 29 -7.94 6.43 -6.87
CA LEU A 29 -7.31 7.72 -6.65
C LEU A 29 -6.99 8.36 -8.00
N GLY A 30 -7.57 9.54 -8.26
CA GLY A 30 -7.21 10.41 -9.37
C GLY A 30 -6.35 11.56 -8.86
N ILE A 31 -5.07 11.57 -9.24
CA ILE A 31 -4.08 12.51 -8.72
C ILE A 31 -3.72 13.49 -9.82
N GLY A 32 -4.26 14.71 -9.74
CA GLY A 32 -3.96 15.80 -10.67
C GLY A 32 -2.79 16.69 -10.23
N GLU A 33 -2.49 16.72 -8.92
CA GLU A 33 -1.43 17.50 -8.30
C GLU A 33 -0.75 16.68 -7.21
N PRO A 34 0.54 16.96 -6.85
CA PRO A 34 1.22 16.27 -5.78
C PRO A 34 0.43 16.30 -4.47
N LEU A 35 0.16 15.11 -3.92
CA LEU A 35 -0.44 14.96 -2.59
C LEU A 35 0.61 15.19 -1.51
N SER A 36 0.14 15.41 -0.25
CA SER A 36 1.03 15.59 0.88
C SER A 36 1.95 14.39 1.08
N LEU A 37 3.18 14.64 1.53
CA LEU A 37 4.02 13.62 2.15
C LEU A 37 3.31 13.07 3.38
N GLN A 38 3.26 11.75 3.52
CA GLN A 38 2.59 11.09 4.63
C GLN A 38 3.28 9.79 5.04
N ALA A 39 3.15 9.46 6.30
CA ALA A 39 3.50 8.16 6.86
C ALA A 39 2.38 7.67 7.77
N HIS A 40 2.29 6.36 7.91
CA HIS A 40 1.27 5.72 8.74
C HIS A 40 1.92 5.01 9.92
N PRO A 41 1.31 5.07 11.13
CA PRO A 41 1.87 4.42 12.30
C PRO A 41 1.73 2.89 12.24
N SER A 42 2.58 2.19 12.98
CA SER A 42 2.33 0.80 13.35
C SER A 42 1.14 0.69 14.31
N THR A 43 0.58 -0.50 14.49
CA THR A 43 -0.53 -0.73 15.45
C THR A 43 -0.16 -0.27 16.85
N ALA A 44 1.03 -0.63 17.35
CA ALA A 44 1.47 -0.20 18.68
C ALA A 44 1.58 1.33 18.81
N GLN A 45 2.05 2.03 17.76
CA GLN A 45 2.09 3.49 17.74
C GLN A 45 0.69 4.10 17.67
N ALA A 46 -0.22 3.49 16.91
CA ALA A 46 -1.60 3.94 16.77
C ALA A 46 -2.35 3.80 18.12
N GLU A 47 -2.25 2.67 18.77
CA GLU A 47 -2.84 2.43 20.11
C GLU A 47 -2.32 3.44 21.14
N ALA A 48 -1.00 3.61 21.25
CA ALA A 48 -0.39 4.55 22.19
C ALA A 48 -0.74 6.02 21.84
N GLY A 49 -0.75 6.37 20.56
CA GLY A 49 -1.11 7.71 20.07
C GLY A 49 -2.57 8.05 20.33
N LEU A 50 -3.47 7.12 20.01
CA LEU A 50 -4.91 7.25 20.26
C LEU A 50 -5.19 7.49 21.76
N ALA A 51 -4.63 6.62 22.62
CA ALA A 51 -4.81 6.74 24.08
C ALA A 51 -4.28 8.08 24.63
N ARG A 52 -3.14 8.56 24.11
CA ARG A 52 -2.56 9.84 24.50
C ARG A 52 -3.44 11.02 24.08
N GLU A 53 -3.90 11.06 22.82
CA GLU A 53 -4.75 12.15 22.32
C GLU A 53 -6.13 12.15 22.95
N ASP A 54 -6.70 10.96 23.26
CA ASP A 54 -7.94 10.84 24.04
C ASP A 54 -7.76 11.37 25.48
N ALA A 55 -6.63 11.06 26.14
CA ALA A 55 -6.32 11.57 27.48
C ALA A 55 -6.13 13.11 27.52
N LEU A 56 -5.65 13.69 26.42
CA LEU A 56 -5.54 15.14 26.24
C LEU A 56 -6.87 15.81 25.87
N GLY A 57 -7.94 15.04 25.68
CA GLY A 57 -9.26 15.54 25.31
C GLY A 57 -9.34 16.11 23.89
N ILE A 58 -8.42 15.71 23.00
CA ILE A 58 -8.46 16.15 21.60
C ILE A 58 -9.60 15.44 20.88
N ASP A 59 -10.53 16.20 20.31
CA ASP A 59 -11.66 15.63 19.55
C ASP A 59 -11.14 14.78 18.37
N ARG A 60 -11.74 13.62 18.16
CA ARG A 60 -11.37 12.71 17.06
C ARG A 60 -11.58 13.31 15.68
N ALA A 61 -12.49 14.27 15.54
CA ALA A 61 -12.72 15.02 14.30
C ALA A 61 -11.83 16.27 14.17
N ALA A 62 -11.02 16.61 15.18
CA ALA A 62 -10.19 17.81 15.14
C ALA A 62 -9.18 17.76 13.96
N PRO A 63 -8.98 18.88 13.22
CA PRO A 63 -8.07 18.90 12.07
C PRO A 63 -6.61 18.57 12.39
N HIS A 64 -6.19 18.79 13.64
CA HIS A 64 -4.84 18.50 14.16
C HIS A 64 -4.74 17.13 14.86
N ARG A 65 -5.80 16.32 14.89
CA ARG A 65 -5.80 14.96 15.41
C ARG A 65 -5.00 14.05 14.46
N SER A 66 -3.98 13.38 14.97
CA SER A 66 -3.12 12.46 14.21
C SER A 66 -3.60 11.01 14.28
N TYR A 67 -4.13 10.59 15.44
CA TYR A 67 -4.57 9.23 15.70
C TYR A 67 -6.09 9.16 15.90
N ARG A 68 -6.82 8.66 14.91
CA ARG A 68 -8.28 8.56 14.91
C ARG A 68 -8.79 7.20 15.31
N ASP A 69 -7.94 6.19 15.17
CA ASP A 69 -8.20 4.81 15.54
C ASP A 69 -6.92 4.11 16.03
N ASP A 70 -7.07 2.88 16.49
CA ASP A 70 -6.05 2.05 17.14
C ASP A 70 -5.25 1.17 16.17
N ARG A 71 -5.28 1.46 14.84
CA ARG A 71 -4.77 0.54 13.82
C ARG A 71 -3.63 1.13 12.99
N ALA A 72 -2.77 0.23 12.53
CA ALA A 72 -1.88 0.53 11.42
C ALA A 72 -2.69 0.77 10.14
N LYS A 73 -2.07 1.45 9.17
CA LYS A 73 -2.66 1.72 7.86
C LYS A 73 -1.70 1.32 6.74
N PRO A 74 -1.37 0.03 6.59
CA PRO A 74 -0.68 -0.41 5.39
C PRO A 74 -1.56 -0.19 4.16
N GLU A 75 -0.93 0.15 3.04
CA GLU A 75 -1.57 0.48 1.78
C GLU A 75 -0.88 -0.23 0.61
N MET A 76 -1.60 -0.42 -0.47
CA MET A 76 -1.06 -0.79 -1.77
C MET A 76 -1.74 0.02 -2.85
N ILE A 77 -0.95 0.64 -3.71
CA ILE A 77 -1.43 1.31 -4.93
C ILE A 77 -1.04 0.48 -6.14
N CYS A 78 -1.99 0.28 -7.06
CA CYS A 78 -1.74 -0.29 -8.37
C CYS A 78 -2.09 0.74 -9.44
N ALA A 79 -1.15 1.05 -10.31
CA ALA A 79 -1.30 2.07 -11.35
C ALA A 79 -2.31 1.63 -12.43
N LEU A 80 -3.25 2.50 -12.78
CA LEU A 80 -4.14 2.37 -13.94
C LEU A 80 -3.65 3.16 -15.14
N THR A 81 -2.89 4.22 -14.92
CA THR A 81 -2.17 5.02 -15.91
C THR A 81 -0.73 5.17 -15.45
N ASP A 82 0.13 5.78 -16.25
CA ASP A 82 1.43 6.22 -15.77
C ASP A 82 1.26 7.05 -14.51
N MET A 83 2.00 6.71 -13.47
CA MET A 83 1.87 7.27 -12.13
C MET A 83 3.22 7.65 -11.56
N ASP A 84 3.40 8.89 -11.11
CA ASP A 84 4.63 9.31 -10.43
C ASP A 84 4.41 9.27 -8.91
N VAL A 85 5.36 8.67 -8.19
CA VAL A 85 5.29 8.49 -6.74
C VAL A 85 6.62 8.79 -6.07
N LEU A 86 6.57 9.24 -4.82
CA LEU A 86 7.70 9.22 -3.88
C LEU A 86 7.48 8.08 -2.90
N CYS A 87 8.49 7.21 -2.68
CA CYS A 87 8.30 6.06 -1.82
C CYS A 87 9.60 5.63 -1.12
N GLY A 88 9.63 5.78 0.20
CA GLY A 88 10.74 5.39 1.06
C GLY A 88 12.02 6.19 0.83
N PHE A 89 12.95 6.13 1.80
CA PHE A 89 14.19 6.87 1.70
C PHE A 89 15.13 6.28 0.66
N ARG A 90 15.78 7.17 -0.13
CA ARG A 90 16.87 6.82 -1.04
C ARG A 90 18.05 6.21 -0.30
N ASP A 91 18.99 5.68 -1.07
CA ASP A 91 20.32 5.35 -0.57
C ASP A 91 20.95 6.55 0.16
N LEU A 92 21.67 6.24 1.23
CA LEU A 92 22.26 7.25 2.10
C LEU A 92 23.27 8.13 1.35
N ALA A 93 24.13 7.50 0.53
CA ALA A 93 25.15 8.22 -0.20
C ALA A 93 24.55 9.12 -1.29
N GLU A 94 23.47 8.66 -1.95
CA GLU A 94 22.70 9.46 -2.90
C GLU A 94 22.05 10.66 -2.21
N SER A 95 21.38 10.44 -1.07
CA SER A 95 20.76 11.51 -0.28
C SER A 95 21.79 12.57 0.12
N GLN A 96 22.96 12.14 0.64
CA GLN A 96 24.06 13.06 0.97
C GLN A 96 24.57 13.83 -0.24
N ALA A 97 24.74 13.15 -1.39
CA ALA A 97 25.22 13.78 -2.61
C ALA A 97 24.24 14.86 -3.11
N LEU A 98 22.94 14.60 -3.10
CA LEU A 98 21.90 15.57 -3.48
C LEU A 98 21.91 16.78 -2.55
N LEU A 99 21.93 16.58 -1.23
CA LEU A 99 21.98 17.67 -0.25
C LEU A 99 23.25 18.53 -0.42
N ARG A 100 24.42 17.92 -0.71
CA ARG A 100 25.67 18.65 -0.99
C ARG A 100 25.64 19.39 -2.32
N THR A 101 25.01 18.81 -3.36
CA THR A 101 24.86 19.46 -4.67
C THR A 101 24.03 20.74 -4.55
N VAL A 102 22.93 20.69 -3.79
CA VAL A 102 22.14 21.91 -3.49
C VAL A 102 22.98 22.88 -2.65
N GLY A 103 23.71 22.37 -1.66
CA GLY A 103 24.60 23.19 -0.83
C GLY A 103 23.85 24.16 0.09
N GLY A 104 24.52 25.28 0.42
CA GLY A 104 23.92 26.36 1.20
C GLY A 104 23.21 25.89 2.48
N PRO A 105 21.89 26.14 2.62
CA PRO A 105 21.16 25.79 3.83
C PRO A 105 21.00 24.28 4.05
N LEU A 106 21.30 23.43 3.05
CA LEU A 106 21.22 21.98 3.17
C LEU A 106 22.54 21.31 3.58
N LEU A 107 23.67 22.00 3.55
CA LEU A 107 24.98 21.45 3.95
C LEU A 107 25.00 20.91 5.39
N PRO A 108 24.44 21.58 6.41
CA PRO A 108 24.40 21.04 7.77
C PRO A 108 23.67 19.70 7.86
N PHE A 109 22.59 19.54 7.09
CA PHE A 109 21.83 18.28 7.04
C PHE A 109 22.63 17.17 6.34
N ALA A 110 23.36 17.49 5.26
CA ALA A 110 24.24 16.55 4.58
C ALA A 110 25.37 16.03 5.50
N GLU A 111 25.88 16.89 6.39
CA GLU A 111 26.95 16.54 7.35
C GLU A 111 26.42 15.70 8.53
N GLN A 112 25.17 15.94 8.94
CA GLN A 112 24.51 15.18 10.01
C GLN A 112 24.08 13.79 9.55
N LEU A 113 23.74 13.62 8.27
CA LEU A 113 23.27 12.36 7.70
C LEU A 113 24.44 11.38 7.52
N ARG A 114 24.71 10.54 8.52
CA ARG A 114 25.83 9.58 8.52
C ARG A 114 25.39 8.13 8.46
N ARG A 115 24.19 7.85 8.92
CA ARG A 115 23.58 6.51 8.99
C ARG A 115 22.07 6.61 8.79
N PRO A 116 21.39 5.53 8.41
CA PRO A 116 19.94 5.56 8.17
C PRO A 116 19.11 6.08 9.34
N GLU A 117 19.53 5.82 10.58
CA GLU A 117 18.86 6.25 11.80
C GLU A 117 18.85 7.77 11.98
N ASP A 118 19.68 8.51 11.25
CA ASP A 118 19.71 9.97 11.30
C ASP A 118 18.55 10.59 10.46
N LEU A 119 17.98 9.85 9.48
CA LEU A 119 16.97 10.35 8.55
C LEU A 119 15.71 10.93 9.22
N PRO A 120 15.08 10.29 10.21
CA PRO A 120 13.94 10.89 10.89
C PRO A 120 14.29 12.24 11.54
N GLY A 121 15.47 12.37 12.14
CA GLY A 121 15.95 13.63 12.70
C GLY A 121 16.21 14.70 11.65
N ILE A 122 16.75 14.34 10.49
CA ILE A 122 16.92 15.24 9.34
C ILE A 122 15.57 15.76 8.82
N VAL A 123 14.60 14.86 8.63
CA VAL A 123 13.23 15.24 8.25
C VAL A 123 12.64 16.20 9.27
N GLY A 124 12.76 15.86 10.57
CA GLY A 124 12.29 16.71 11.66
C GLY A 124 12.92 18.09 11.65
N GLY A 125 14.25 18.17 11.46
CA GLY A 125 15.00 19.41 11.38
C GLY A 125 14.57 20.29 10.21
N LEU A 126 14.37 19.70 9.01
CA LEU A 126 13.89 20.42 7.81
C LEU A 126 12.49 20.99 8.03
N LEU A 127 11.56 20.18 8.53
CA LEU A 127 10.17 20.58 8.74
C LEU A 127 9.98 21.56 9.91
N SER A 128 10.95 21.64 10.84
CA SER A 128 10.95 22.56 11.98
C SER A 128 11.60 23.91 11.67
N LEU A 129 12.11 24.11 10.46
CA LEU A 129 12.64 25.43 10.06
C LEU A 129 11.52 26.48 10.14
N ASP A 130 11.88 27.70 10.52
CA ASP A 130 10.97 28.83 10.41
C ASP A 130 10.63 29.10 8.94
N ARG A 131 9.59 29.89 8.70
CA ARG A 131 9.13 30.18 7.34
C ARG A 131 10.23 30.73 6.44
N ALA A 132 11.09 31.59 6.97
CA ALA A 132 12.21 32.13 6.21
C ALA A 132 13.26 31.06 5.89
N GLY A 133 13.49 30.11 6.79
CA GLY A 133 14.36 28.95 6.60
C GLY A 133 13.82 28.01 5.53
N GLN A 134 12.51 27.69 5.59
CA GLN A 134 11.85 26.87 4.59
C GLN A 134 11.95 27.49 3.20
N TYR A 135 11.63 28.78 3.06
CA TYR A 135 11.78 29.51 1.80
C TYR A 135 13.22 29.47 1.26
N ARG A 136 14.24 29.72 2.12
CA ARG A 136 15.65 29.64 1.70
C ARG A 136 16.07 28.25 1.20
N VAL A 137 15.55 27.21 1.85
CA VAL A 137 15.82 25.83 1.45
C VAL A 137 15.21 25.55 0.07
N VAL A 138 13.94 25.92 -0.16
CA VAL A 138 13.28 25.70 -1.45
C VAL A 138 13.92 26.53 -2.56
N ALA A 139 14.27 27.80 -2.29
CA ALA A 139 14.99 28.64 -3.25
C ALA A 139 16.34 28.02 -3.64
N ALA A 140 17.14 27.55 -2.67
CA ALA A 140 18.42 26.87 -2.96
C ALA A 140 18.25 25.61 -3.81
N ILE A 141 17.19 24.83 -3.57
CA ILE A 141 16.86 23.66 -4.39
C ILE A 141 16.52 24.09 -5.82
N THR A 142 15.68 25.13 -5.97
CA THR A 142 15.29 25.65 -7.29
C THR A 142 16.47 26.14 -8.09
N ASP A 143 17.39 26.88 -7.45
CA ASP A 143 18.64 27.35 -8.08
C ASP A 143 19.58 26.21 -8.49
N ALA A 144 19.52 25.10 -7.78
CA ALA A 144 20.36 23.93 -8.03
C ALA A 144 19.77 22.90 -9.02
N LEU A 145 18.54 23.06 -9.48
CA LEU A 145 17.85 22.05 -10.33
C LEU A 145 18.66 21.62 -11.55
N ALA A 146 19.41 22.56 -12.19
CA ALA A 146 20.24 22.27 -13.35
C ALA A 146 21.45 21.35 -13.03
N PHE A 147 21.83 21.22 -11.75
CA PHE A 147 22.95 20.42 -11.29
C PHE A 147 22.52 19.08 -10.69
N LEU A 148 21.19 18.87 -10.51
CA LEU A 148 20.65 17.63 -10.01
C LEU A 148 20.45 16.61 -11.16
N PRO A 149 20.47 15.30 -10.87
CA PRO A 149 20.09 14.28 -11.84
C PRO A 149 18.70 14.58 -12.43
N ARG A 150 18.53 14.39 -13.73
CA ARG A 150 17.30 14.76 -14.45
C ARG A 150 16.04 14.17 -13.82
N CYS A 151 16.05 12.90 -13.45
CA CYS A 151 14.92 12.23 -12.80
C CYS A 151 14.54 12.86 -11.45
N VAL A 152 15.50 13.46 -10.73
CA VAL A 152 15.26 14.19 -9.48
C VAL A 152 14.78 15.60 -9.76
N SER A 153 15.47 16.33 -10.65
CA SER A 153 15.15 17.74 -10.95
C SER A 153 13.76 17.92 -11.56
N GLU A 154 13.31 17.01 -12.43
CA GLU A 154 11.96 17.06 -13.02
C GLU A 154 10.85 16.86 -11.95
N VAL A 155 11.06 15.96 -11.00
CA VAL A 155 10.09 15.71 -9.92
C VAL A 155 10.12 16.84 -8.89
N VAL A 156 11.30 17.14 -8.36
CA VAL A 156 11.44 18.13 -7.28
C VAL A 156 11.12 19.55 -7.79
N GLY A 157 11.45 19.87 -9.04
CA GLY A 157 11.09 21.14 -9.65
C GLY A 157 9.57 21.35 -9.68
N LYS A 158 8.80 20.37 -10.15
CA LYS A 158 7.32 20.43 -10.14
C LYS A 158 6.75 20.59 -8.72
N ILE A 159 7.36 19.93 -7.74
CA ILE A 159 6.94 20.05 -6.34
C ILE A 159 7.27 21.45 -5.81
N ALA A 160 8.47 21.99 -6.09
CA ALA A 160 8.89 23.33 -5.68
C ALA A 160 8.02 24.44 -6.29
N ASP A 161 7.64 24.30 -7.56
CA ASP A 161 6.70 25.23 -8.21
C ASP A 161 5.35 25.30 -7.49
N ARG A 162 4.87 24.16 -6.97
CA ARG A 162 3.58 24.07 -6.28
C ARG A 162 3.66 24.48 -4.82
N TYR A 163 4.80 24.24 -4.16
CA TYR A 163 5.04 24.44 -2.72
C TYR A 163 6.31 25.27 -2.48
N PRO A 164 6.37 26.54 -2.92
CA PRO A 164 7.62 27.33 -2.91
C PRO A 164 8.13 27.73 -1.52
N ASP A 165 7.34 27.52 -0.47
CA ASP A 165 7.66 27.85 0.92
C ASP A 165 7.44 26.69 1.90
N ASP A 166 7.41 25.43 1.39
CA ASP A 166 7.23 24.23 2.18
C ASP A 166 8.51 23.35 2.17
N ALA A 167 9.12 23.15 3.33
CA ALA A 167 10.33 22.32 3.46
C ALA A 167 10.11 20.85 3.07
N GLY A 168 8.88 20.37 2.88
CA GLY A 168 8.57 19.09 2.28
C GLY A 168 9.23 18.89 0.91
N VAL A 169 9.55 19.97 0.18
CA VAL A 169 10.36 19.92 -1.06
C VAL A 169 11.76 19.35 -0.79
N ALA A 170 12.39 19.75 0.31
CA ALA A 170 13.69 19.20 0.70
C ALA A 170 13.57 17.76 1.23
N VAL A 171 12.46 17.43 1.90
CA VAL A 171 12.18 16.04 2.29
C VAL A 171 12.00 15.16 1.05
N ALA A 172 11.37 15.66 -0.02
CA ALA A 172 11.24 14.93 -1.29
C ALA A 172 12.59 14.56 -1.93
N LEU A 173 13.66 15.35 -1.73
CA LEU A 173 15.02 14.99 -2.16
C LEU A 173 15.54 13.71 -1.49
N LEU A 174 15.08 13.40 -0.28
CA LEU A 174 15.49 12.22 0.46
C LEU A 174 14.73 10.94 0.07
N LEU A 175 13.69 11.05 -0.78
CA LEU A 175 12.84 9.93 -1.15
C LEU A 175 13.14 9.42 -2.56
N ASN A 176 12.91 8.12 -2.78
CA ASN A 176 12.95 7.54 -4.12
C ASN A 176 11.79 8.11 -4.94
N ALA A 177 12.11 8.68 -6.10
CA ALA A 177 11.12 9.05 -7.11
C ALA A 177 11.01 7.90 -8.13
N THR A 178 9.81 7.39 -8.33
CA THR A 178 9.54 6.23 -9.20
C THR A 178 8.32 6.52 -10.06
N SER A 179 8.39 6.14 -11.34
CA SER A 179 7.23 6.11 -12.24
C SER A 179 6.73 4.68 -12.34
N LEU A 180 5.43 4.49 -12.14
CA LEU A 180 4.73 3.22 -12.29
C LEU A 180 4.04 3.20 -13.64
N GLU A 181 4.17 2.10 -14.37
CA GLU A 181 3.37 1.81 -15.57
C GLU A 181 2.03 1.16 -15.18
N PRO A 182 1.00 1.20 -16.05
CA PRO A 182 -0.26 0.51 -15.77
C PRO A 182 -0.05 -0.97 -15.41
N GLY A 183 -0.56 -1.38 -14.25
CA GLY A 183 -0.37 -2.72 -13.69
C GLY A 183 0.80 -2.85 -12.70
N ASP A 184 1.70 -1.87 -12.62
CA ASP A 184 2.71 -1.84 -11.56
C ASP A 184 2.05 -1.52 -10.21
N ALA A 185 2.56 -2.13 -9.14
CA ALA A 185 2.03 -1.89 -7.81
C ALA A 185 3.13 -1.66 -6.76
N LEU A 186 2.83 -0.85 -5.75
CA LEU A 186 3.68 -0.59 -4.58
C LEU A 186 2.93 -0.89 -3.30
N TYR A 187 3.56 -1.66 -2.42
CA TYR A 187 3.11 -1.85 -1.05
C TYR A 187 3.81 -0.87 -0.10
N LEU A 188 3.04 -0.20 0.74
CA LEU A 188 3.44 0.85 1.66
C LEU A 188 3.16 0.41 3.12
N PRO A 189 4.15 -0.16 3.83
CA PRO A 189 3.99 -0.54 5.23
C PRO A 189 3.99 0.68 6.17
N ALA A 190 3.66 0.44 7.43
CA ALA A 190 3.83 1.41 8.50
C ALA A 190 5.27 1.98 8.51
N GLY A 191 5.41 3.26 8.82
CA GLY A 191 6.69 3.98 8.89
C GLY A 191 7.30 4.39 7.55
N ASN A 192 6.69 3.98 6.42
CA ASN A 192 7.13 4.41 5.09
C ASN A 192 6.66 5.83 4.80
N LEU A 193 7.59 6.75 4.48
CA LEU A 193 7.26 8.08 4.01
C LEU A 193 7.04 8.04 2.49
N HIS A 194 5.89 8.52 2.03
CA HIS A 194 5.51 8.46 0.62
C HIS A 194 4.61 9.63 0.21
N ALA A 195 4.47 9.83 -1.09
CA ALA A 195 3.48 10.71 -1.70
C ALA A 195 3.15 10.26 -3.13
N TYR A 196 1.92 10.44 -3.54
CA TYR A 196 1.51 10.29 -4.94
C TYR A 196 1.53 11.66 -5.61
N LEU A 197 2.16 11.76 -6.77
CA LEU A 197 2.43 13.03 -7.43
C LEU A 197 1.51 13.32 -8.62
N ARG A 198 1.18 12.27 -9.38
CA ARG A 198 0.21 12.31 -10.50
C ARG A 198 -0.22 10.91 -10.91
N GLY A 199 -1.29 10.80 -11.66
CA GLY A 199 -1.78 9.57 -12.28
C GLY A 199 -3.10 9.10 -11.70
N LEU A 200 -3.54 7.92 -12.14
CA LEU A 200 -4.74 7.25 -11.70
C LEU A 200 -4.36 5.84 -11.21
N GLY A 201 -4.81 5.45 -10.03
CA GLY A 201 -4.54 4.14 -9.48
C GLY A 201 -5.69 3.57 -8.65
N VAL A 202 -5.69 2.25 -8.49
CA VAL A 202 -6.53 1.55 -7.50
C VAL A 202 -5.72 1.40 -6.23
N GLU A 203 -6.27 1.87 -5.11
CA GLU A 203 -5.68 1.74 -3.79
C GLU A 203 -6.50 0.79 -2.93
N VAL A 204 -5.85 -0.22 -2.38
CA VAL A 204 -6.36 -1.06 -1.30
C VAL A 204 -5.57 -0.77 -0.04
N MET A 205 -6.25 -0.60 1.09
CA MET A 205 -5.63 -0.23 2.35
C MET A 205 -6.38 -0.81 3.54
N ALA A 206 -5.70 -0.97 4.66
CA ALA A 206 -6.37 -1.26 5.91
C ALA A 206 -7.33 -0.12 6.28
N SER A 207 -8.45 -0.49 6.92
CA SER A 207 -9.48 0.48 7.32
C SER A 207 -9.03 1.28 8.55
N SER A 208 -8.21 2.29 8.31
CA SER A 208 -7.70 3.25 9.30
C SER A 208 -7.63 4.65 8.69
N ASP A 209 -7.83 5.68 9.54
CA ASP A 209 -7.73 7.10 9.17
C ASP A 209 -6.47 7.77 9.75
N ASN A 210 -5.53 6.99 10.30
CA ASN A 210 -4.30 7.50 10.91
C ASN A 210 -3.32 8.01 9.85
N VAL A 211 -2.97 9.30 9.91
CA VAL A 211 -2.07 9.95 8.95
C VAL A 211 -1.17 10.95 9.64
N LEU A 212 0.16 10.75 9.55
CA LEU A 212 1.20 11.71 9.94
C LEU A 212 1.73 12.38 8.66
N ARG A 213 1.54 13.70 8.54
CA ARG A 213 1.96 14.45 7.36
C ARG A 213 3.39 14.94 7.48
N GLY A 214 4.12 14.92 6.36
CA GLY A 214 5.53 15.29 6.25
C GLY A 214 5.81 16.50 5.35
N GLY A 215 4.83 17.40 5.18
CA GLY A 215 4.92 18.57 4.30
C GLY A 215 4.12 18.41 3.01
N LEU A 216 4.32 19.32 2.08
CA LEU A 216 3.57 19.48 0.82
C LEU A 216 2.06 19.64 1.10
N THR A 217 1.71 20.43 2.12
CA THR A 217 0.32 20.55 2.54
C THR A 217 0.08 21.80 3.41
N PRO A 218 -1.07 22.47 3.27
CA PRO A 218 -1.50 23.50 4.20
C PRO A 218 -2.10 22.94 5.51
N LYS A 219 -2.27 21.59 5.61
CA LYS A 219 -2.84 20.96 6.80
C LYS A 219 -1.79 20.87 7.90
N HIS A 220 -2.25 20.61 9.14
CA HIS A 220 -1.39 20.44 10.31
C HIS A 220 -0.34 19.33 10.08
N VAL A 221 0.92 19.62 10.45
CA VAL A 221 2.05 18.68 10.46
C VAL A 221 2.54 18.54 11.90
N ASP A 222 2.35 17.37 12.49
CA ASP A 222 2.90 17.02 13.80
C ASP A 222 4.30 16.44 13.62
N VAL A 223 5.31 17.33 13.58
CA VAL A 223 6.70 16.93 13.33
C VAL A 223 7.24 15.95 14.37
N PRO A 224 7.04 16.15 15.69
CA PRO A 224 7.49 15.19 16.70
C PRO A 224 6.89 13.78 16.52
N GLU A 225 5.61 13.67 16.20
CA GLU A 225 4.96 12.37 15.98
C GLU A 225 5.38 11.73 14.65
N LEU A 226 5.51 12.53 13.60
CA LEU A 226 6.05 12.05 12.32
C LEU A 226 7.43 11.40 12.51
N VAL A 227 8.36 12.10 13.18
CA VAL A 227 9.72 11.61 13.43
C VAL A 227 9.73 10.27 14.17
N LYS A 228 8.84 10.10 15.16
CA LYS A 228 8.69 8.82 15.88
C LYS A 228 8.12 7.70 14.99
N THR A 229 7.33 8.07 13.98
CA THR A 229 6.64 7.10 13.11
C THR A 229 7.57 6.60 12.00
N LEU A 230 8.49 7.44 11.52
CA LEU A 230 9.35 7.11 10.38
C LEU A 230 10.28 5.94 10.64
N GLY A 231 10.27 4.95 9.74
CA GLY A 231 11.25 3.88 9.69
C GLY A 231 12.51 4.32 8.93
N PRO A 232 13.73 4.17 9.51
CA PRO A 232 14.97 4.62 8.88
C PRO A 232 15.48 3.62 7.83
N VAL A 233 14.61 3.14 6.95
CA VAL A 233 14.96 2.13 5.94
C VAL A 233 15.26 2.82 4.62
N THR A 234 16.47 2.61 4.10
CA THR A 234 17.00 3.23 2.87
C THR A 234 17.11 2.26 1.71
N GLY A 235 17.33 2.79 0.52
CA GLY A 235 17.53 2.04 -0.72
C GLY A 235 16.28 1.94 -1.58
N PRO A 236 16.37 1.27 -2.74
CA PRO A 236 15.25 1.16 -3.67
C PRO A 236 14.05 0.45 -3.03
N TRP A 237 12.85 0.90 -3.38
CA TRP A 237 11.62 0.30 -2.87
C TRP A 237 11.19 -0.84 -3.80
N PRO A 238 10.99 -2.06 -3.29
CA PRO A 238 10.60 -3.19 -4.13
C PRO A 238 9.18 -3.02 -4.67
N MET A 239 9.01 -3.29 -5.97
CA MET A 239 7.70 -3.38 -6.59
C MET A 239 6.96 -4.62 -6.10
N THR A 240 5.64 -4.52 -5.97
CA THR A 240 4.77 -5.67 -5.76
C THR A 240 4.49 -6.32 -7.11
N VAL A 241 5.02 -7.54 -7.30
CA VAL A 241 4.89 -8.24 -8.58
C VAL A 241 3.53 -8.96 -8.64
N ALA A 242 2.79 -8.76 -9.73
CA ALA A 242 1.59 -9.51 -10.03
C ALA A 242 1.90 -11.00 -10.23
N ALA A 243 1.10 -11.86 -9.63
CA ALA A 243 1.17 -13.32 -9.83
C ALA A 243 -0.07 -13.79 -10.58
N ALA A 244 0.12 -14.34 -11.78
CA ALA A 244 -0.99 -14.90 -12.55
C ALA A 244 -1.63 -16.08 -11.80
N ASP A 245 -2.98 -16.17 -11.87
CA ASP A 245 -3.71 -17.35 -11.38
C ASP A 245 -3.52 -18.50 -12.38
N PRO A 246 -2.95 -19.63 -11.96
CA PRO A 246 -2.78 -20.78 -12.85
C PRO A 246 -4.11 -21.42 -13.27
N ALA A 247 -5.19 -21.21 -12.53
CA ALA A 247 -6.52 -21.79 -12.80
C ALA A 247 -7.38 -20.90 -13.71
N HIS A 248 -7.17 -19.59 -13.70
CA HIS A 248 -8.05 -18.63 -14.41
C HIS A 248 -7.23 -17.64 -15.23
N ALA A 249 -7.25 -17.78 -16.54
CA ALA A 249 -6.61 -16.83 -17.46
C ALA A 249 -7.22 -15.43 -17.29
N GLY A 250 -6.36 -14.42 -17.20
CA GLY A 250 -6.77 -13.02 -17.00
C GLY A 250 -6.97 -12.61 -15.54
N VAL A 251 -6.69 -13.52 -14.58
CA VAL A 251 -6.66 -13.19 -13.15
C VAL A 251 -5.22 -13.07 -12.69
N GLU A 252 -4.92 -11.97 -12.00
CA GLU A 252 -3.61 -11.65 -11.41
C GLU A 252 -3.78 -11.22 -9.95
N PHE A 253 -2.89 -11.70 -9.08
CA PHE A 253 -2.90 -11.37 -7.66
C PHE A 253 -1.73 -10.47 -7.28
N TYR A 254 -2.01 -9.39 -6.58
CA TYR A 254 -1.06 -8.52 -5.92
C TYR A 254 -1.13 -8.77 -4.42
N ARG A 255 -0.13 -9.45 -3.89
CA ARG A 255 -0.07 -9.86 -2.49
C ARG A 255 0.84 -8.96 -1.69
N SER A 256 0.50 -8.71 -0.44
CA SER A 256 1.31 -7.95 0.50
C SER A 256 1.58 -8.71 1.80
N PRO A 257 2.54 -8.25 2.61
CA PRO A 257 2.76 -8.76 3.96
C PRO A 257 1.63 -8.49 4.96
N SER A 258 0.66 -7.63 4.61
CA SER A 258 -0.49 -7.31 5.47
C SER A 258 -1.72 -8.10 5.02
N PRO A 259 -2.33 -8.92 5.89
CA PRO A 259 -3.47 -9.77 5.52
C PRO A 259 -4.65 -9.01 4.93
N GLU A 260 -4.88 -7.78 5.40
CA GLU A 260 -5.96 -6.89 4.96
C GLU A 260 -5.68 -6.13 3.65
N VAL A 261 -4.45 -6.23 3.12
CA VAL A 261 -4.02 -5.50 1.92
C VAL A 261 -3.66 -6.47 0.82
N GLY A 262 -4.67 -6.94 0.13
CA GLY A 262 -4.55 -7.82 -1.04
C GLY A 262 -5.47 -7.37 -2.16
N LEU A 263 -5.01 -7.53 -3.41
CA LEU A 263 -5.73 -7.09 -4.59
C LEU A 263 -5.65 -8.18 -5.66
N ALA A 264 -6.78 -8.47 -6.31
CA ALA A 264 -6.82 -9.23 -7.54
C ALA A 264 -7.30 -8.35 -8.68
N ARG A 265 -6.67 -8.47 -9.85
CA ARG A 265 -7.13 -7.89 -11.10
C ARG A 265 -7.73 -8.98 -11.96
N ILE A 266 -8.92 -8.75 -12.47
CA ILE A 266 -9.63 -9.66 -13.36
C ILE A 266 -9.85 -8.95 -14.69
N ALA A 267 -9.13 -9.37 -15.73
CA ALA A 267 -9.27 -8.88 -17.09
C ALA A 267 -10.14 -9.86 -17.89
N LEU A 268 -11.39 -9.49 -18.11
CA LEU A 268 -12.35 -10.32 -18.84
C LEU A 268 -12.22 -10.09 -20.35
N THR A 269 -11.67 -11.08 -21.04
CA THR A 269 -11.57 -11.10 -22.53
C THR A 269 -12.15 -12.38 -23.12
N GLY A 270 -12.87 -13.19 -22.31
CA GLY A 270 -13.30 -14.54 -22.69
C GLY A 270 -14.46 -15.07 -21.85
N PRO A 271 -14.48 -16.37 -21.59
CA PRO A 271 -15.51 -17.01 -20.82
C PRO A 271 -15.59 -16.47 -19.38
N SER A 272 -16.72 -16.72 -18.73
CA SER A 272 -16.93 -16.34 -17.33
C SER A 272 -15.89 -16.96 -16.41
N ILE A 273 -15.53 -16.22 -15.36
CA ILE A 273 -14.56 -16.61 -14.31
C ILE A 273 -15.31 -16.70 -12.99
N ASP A 274 -15.07 -17.76 -12.23
CA ASP A 274 -15.54 -17.86 -10.85
C ASP A 274 -14.57 -17.07 -9.95
N VAL A 275 -15.07 -16.03 -9.25
CA VAL A 275 -14.25 -15.26 -8.30
C VAL A 275 -13.87 -16.19 -7.16
N PRO A 276 -12.59 -16.22 -6.75
CA PRO A 276 -12.18 -17.02 -5.60
C PRO A 276 -13.03 -16.71 -4.37
N VAL A 277 -13.59 -17.75 -3.78
CA VAL A 277 -14.38 -17.62 -2.55
C VAL A 277 -13.44 -17.34 -1.40
N THR A 278 -13.74 -16.29 -0.63
CA THR A 278 -13.05 -15.95 0.62
C THR A 278 -14.01 -16.15 1.78
N GLU A 279 -13.49 -16.52 2.94
CA GLU A 279 -14.29 -16.62 4.17
C GLU A 279 -14.73 -15.24 4.67
N GLY A 280 -14.06 -14.19 4.21
CA GLY A 280 -14.37 -12.80 4.51
C GLY A 280 -15.14 -12.08 3.39
N PRO A 281 -15.48 -10.80 3.62
CA PRO A 281 -16.13 -9.96 2.64
C PRO A 281 -15.20 -9.66 1.45
N THR A 282 -15.80 -9.44 0.30
CA THR A 282 -15.11 -9.08 -0.95
C THR A 282 -15.63 -7.73 -1.46
N LEU A 283 -14.73 -6.82 -1.81
CA LEU A 283 -15.06 -5.58 -2.50
C LEU A 283 -14.68 -5.74 -3.98
N LEU A 284 -15.60 -5.45 -4.87
CA LEU A 284 -15.38 -5.43 -6.32
C LEU A 284 -15.50 -4.01 -6.83
N LEU A 285 -14.63 -3.62 -7.76
CA LEU A 285 -14.61 -2.30 -8.38
C LEU A 285 -14.28 -2.42 -9.86
N VAL A 286 -15.20 -1.98 -10.73
CA VAL A 286 -15.01 -1.98 -12.18
C VAL A 286 -14.29 -0.70 -12.59
N THR A 287 -13.16 -0.83 -13.27
CA THR A 287 -12.40 0.32 -13.80
C THR A 287 -12.54 0.51 -15.29
N ASP A 288 -12.88 -0.55 -16.03
CA ASP A 288 -13.08 -0.48 -17.47
C ASP A 288 -14.19 -1.45 -17.91
N GLY A 289 -14.97 -1.05 -18.92
CA GLY A 289 -15.99 -1.87 -19.53
C GLY A 289 -17.26 -2.10 -18.71
N THR A 290 -17.89 -3.24 -18.92
CA THR A 290 -19.10 -3.67 -18.21
C THR A 290 -19.01 -5.15 -17.88
N ILE A 291 -19.23 -5.49 -16.62
CA ILE A 291 -19.24 -6.86 -16.13
C ILE A 291 -20.62 -7.24 -15.61
N ARG A 292 -20.89 -8.53 -15.59
CA ARG A 292 -22.05 -9.14 -14.97
C ARG A 292 -21.60 -10.08 -13.87
N LEU A 293 -22.13 -9.87 -12.68
CA LEU A 293 -21.95 -10.73 -11.52
C LEU A 293 -23.17 -11.63 -11.40
N GLU A 294 -22.96 -12.93 -11.23
CA GLU A 294 -24.01 -13.92 -11.05
C GLU A 294 -23.73 -14.73 -9.79
N SER A 295 -24.70 -14.80 -8.90
CA SER A 295 -24.77 -15.72 -7.77
C SER A 295 -25.98 -16.64 -7.94
N ALA A 296 -26.20 -17.58 -7.01
CA ALA A 296 -27.26 -18.57 -7.10
C ALA A 296 -28.68 -17.96 -7.26
N ASP A 297 -28.91 -16.77 -6.71
CA ASP A 297 -30.21 -16.11 -6.60
C ASP A 297 -30.28 -14.69 -7.18
N ARG A 298 -29.13 -14.15 -7.63
CA ARG A 298 -29.05 -12.75 -8.08
C ARG A 298 -28.10 -12.56 -9.25
N GLN A 299 -28.44 -11.57 -10.07
CA GLN A 299 -27.59 -11.01 -11.12
C GLN A 299 -27.45 -9.51 -10.91
N LEU A 300 -26.25 -8.99 -11.14
CA LEU A 300 -25.93 -7.56 -11.07
C LEU A 300 -25.04 -7.20 -12.25
N SER A 301 -25.34 -6.14 -12.96
CA SER A 301 -24.46 -5.57 -13.99
C SER A 301 -23.80 -4.32 -13.44
N LEU A 302 -22.48 -4.23 -13.60
CA LEU A 302 -21.66 -3.10 -13.17
C LEU A 302 -20.89 -2.56 -14.37
N SER A 303 -20.86 -1.25 -14.49
CA SER A 303 -20.05 -0.52 -15.45
C SER A 303 -18.89 0.20 -14.76
N SER A 304 -17.94 0.71 -15.53
CA SER A 304 -16.80 1.49 -15.03
C SER A 304 -17.22 2.55 -13.99
N GLY A 305 -16.50 2.62 -12.87
CA GLY A 305 -16.79 3.45 -11.71
C GLY A 305 -17.81 2.89 -10.72
N GLN A 306 -18.41 1.72 -10.99
CA GLN A 306 -19.34 1.06 -10.08
C GLN A 306 -18.66 -0.03 -9.26
N ALA A 307 -19.18 -0.26 -8.05
CA ALA A 307 -18.63 -1.24 -7.12
C ALA A 307 -19.74 -2.12 -6.53
N ALA A 308 -19.35 -3.29 -6.07
CA ALA A 308 -20.20 -4.23 -5.34
C ALA A 308 -19.52 -4.75 -4.08
N TYR A 309 -20.35 -5.19 -3.14
CA TYR A 309 -19.95 -5.88 -1.92
C TYR A 309 -20.37 -7.33 -2.00
N GLY A 310 -19.39 -8.24 -1.88
CA GLY A 310 -19.62 -9.67 -1.77
C GLY A 310 -19.69 -10.10 -0.31
N MET A 311 -20.75 -10.80 0.05
CA MET A 311 -20.89 -11.39 1.38
C MET A 311 -19.87 -12.51 1.59
N PRO A 312 -19.46 -12.80 2.82
CA PRO A 312 -18.61 -13.95 3.13
C PRO A 312 -19.13 -15.26 2.52
N CYS A 313 -18.23 -16.12 2.08
CA CYS A 313 -18.53 -17.42 1.47
C CYS A 313 -19.43 -17.35 0.20
N SER A 314 -19.55 -16.19 -0.45
CA SER A 314 -20.36 -16.05 -1.67
C SER A 314 -19.62 -16.58 -2.89
N HIS A 315 -20.25 -17.50 -3.62
CA HIS A 315 -19.81 -17.88 -4.96
C HIS A 315 -20.32 -16.87 -5.97
N VAL A 316 -19.42 -16.25 -6.70
CA VAL A 316 -19.75 -15.27 -7.72
C VAL A 316 -19.06 -15.61 -9.02
N ARG A 317 -19.85 -15.70 -10.07
CA ARG A 317 -19.34 -15.78 -11.44
C ARG A 317 -19.31 -14.39 -12.05
N VAL A 318 -18.18 -14.04 -12.63
CA VAL A 318 -17.97 -12.78 -13.34
C VAL A 318 -17.93 -13.08 -14.84
N SER A 319 -18.67 -12.33 -15.63
CA SER A 319 -18.71 -12.43 -17.08
C SER A 319 -18.81 -11.03 -17.70
N GLY A 320 -18.56 -10.91 -18.99
CA GLY A 320 -18.65 -9.63 -19.71
C GLY A 320 -17.35 -9.25 -20.40
N ASN A 321 -17.13 -7.96 -20.59
CA ASN A 321 -15.92 -7.41 -21.19
C ASN A 321 -15.48 -6.18 -20.37
N GLY A 322 -14.35 -6.29 -19.69
CA GLY A 322 -13.87 -5.20 -18.85
C GLY A 322 -12.78 -5.62 -17.89
N VAL A 323 -12.38 -4.70 -17.02
CA VAL A 323 -11.40 -4.92 -15.95
C VAL A 323 -12.05 -4.63 -14.60
N ASP A 324 -11.99 -5.62 -13.74
CA ASP A 324 -12.47 -5.58 -12.36
C ASP A 324 -11.32 -5.74 -11.37
N TRP A 325 -11.44 -5.09 -10.22
CA TRP A 325 -10.48 -5.16 -9.12
C TRP A 325 -11.19 -5.67 -7.88
N VAL A 326 -10.60 -6.66 -7.27
CA VAL A 326 -11.17 -7.36 -6.13
C VAL A 326 -10.23 -7.22 -4.94
N SER A 327 -10.71 -6.62 -3.84
CA SER A 327 -9.96 -6.70 -2.59
C SER A 327 -10.08 -8.08 -1.99
N GLN A 328 -8.97 -8.64 -1.53
CA GLN A 328 -8.93 -9.95 -0.89
C GLN A 328 -8.22 -9.87 0.45
N LEU A 329 -8.72 -10.62 1.42
CA LEU A 329 -8.04 -10.88 2.67
C LEU A 329 -7.18 -12.15 2.50
N TRP A 330 -5.93 -12.07 2.95
CA TRP A 330 -5.00 -13.19 2.95
C TRP A 330 -4.95 -13.83 4.34
N THR A 331 -4.62 -15.10 4.39
CA THR A 331 -4.34 -15.75 5.68
C THR A 331 -3.06 -15.13 6.29
N ARG A 332 -2.98 -15.10 7.61
CA ARG A 332 -1.77 -14.63 8.32
C ARG A 332 -0.52 -15.44 7.96
N ALA A 333 -0.68 -16.73 7.65
CA ALA A 333 0.42 -17.57 7.22
C ALA A 333 1.00 -17.13 5.86
N GLU A 334 0.14 -16.81 4.89
CA GLU A 334 0.55 -16.28 3.58
C GLU A 334 1.21 -14.90 3.72
N ALA A 335 0.62 -14.00 4.52
CA ALA A 335 1.18 -12.68 4.77
C ALA A 335 2.56 -12.75 5.45
N ASN A 336 2.78 -13.62 6.43
CA ASN A 336 4.06 -13.80 7.10
C ASN A 336 5.15 -14.31 6.13
N ALA A 337 4.81 -15.22 5.21
CA ALA A 337 5.74 -15.71 4.19
C ALA A 337 6.19 -14.56 3.27
N LEU A 338 5.26 -13.68 2.88
CA LEU A 338 5.55 -12.51 2.06
C LEU A 338 6.35 -11.45 2.82
N GLN A 339 6.15 -11.29 4.13
CA GLN A 339 6.94 -10.39 4.97
C GLN A 339 8.43 -10.74 4.92
N CYS A 340 8.76 -12.03 5.02
CA CYS A 340 10.15 -12.50 4.88
C CYS A 340 10.73 -12.19 3.49
N ALA A 341 9.95 -12.43 2.43
CA ALA A 341 10.37 -12.16 1.06
C ALA A 341 10.57 -10.65 0.80
N PHE A 342 9.68 -9.81 1.31
CA PHE A 342 9.77 -8.35 1.21
C PHE A 342 11.03 -7.79 1.86
N HIS A 343 11.37 -8.25 3.08
CA HIS A 343 12.61 -7.85 3.74
C HIS A 343 13.87 -8.37 3.01
N ALA A 344 13.82 -9.59 2.48
CA ALA A 344 14.91 -10.16 1.70
C ALA A 344 15.15 -9.39 0.40
N ALA A 345 14.10 -9.00 -0.32
CA ALA A 345 14.22 -8.20 -1.55
C ALA A 345 14.88 -6.85 -1.30
N ARG A 346 14.61 -6.21 -0.16
CA ARG A 346 15.27 -4.95 0.24
C ARG A 346 16.75 -5.13 0.59
N ALA A 347 17.13 -6.28 1.17
CA ALA A 347 18.51 -6.54 1.55
C ALA A 347 19.45 -6.83 0.36
N VAL A 348 18.91 -7.33 -0.76
CA VAL A 348 19.69 -7.68 -1.96
C VAL A 348 20.13 -6.46 -2.77
N HIS A 349 19.46 -5.31 -2.64
CA HIS A 349 19.77 -4.11 -3.43
C HIS A 349 20.89 -3.20 -2.89
N ILE A 350 21.70 -3.68 -1.93
CA ILE A 350 22.84 -2.90 -1.39
C ILE A 350 24.00 -2.71 -2.39
N PHE A 351 23.94 -3.32 -3.58
CA PHE A 351 24.99 -3.25 -4.60
C PHE A 351 24.46 -2.85 -5.98
N HIS A 352 24.08 -1.58 -6.20
CA HIS A 352 24.04 -1.05 -7.55
C HIS A 352 24.40 0.45 -7.58
N PRO A 353 25.43 0.86 -8.30
CA PRO A 353 25.79 2.26 -8.41
C PRO A 353 25.00 2.96 -9.51
N LEU A 354 24.56 4.19 -9.19
CA LEU A 354 24.24 5.30 -10.09
C LEU A 354 23.21 5.08 -11.23
N CYS A 355 22.20 5.92 -11.27
CA CYS A 355 21.31 6.16 -12.42
C CYS A 355 22.08 6.10 -13.75
N THR A 356 22.12 4.93 -14.35
CA THR A 356 22.40 4.76 -15.78
C THR A 356 21.13 4.23 -16.42
N ASP A 357 20.78 4.76 -17.58
CA ASP A 357 19.68 4.29 -18.42
C ASP A 357 19.68 2.75 -18.47
N ILE A 358 18.75 2.13 -17.73
CA ILE A 358 18.65 0.67 -17.72
C ILE A 358 17.83 0.27 -18.93
N ASP A 359 18.53 -0.22 -19.93
CA ASP A 359 17.95 -1.01 -21.03
C ASP A 359 17.27 -2.25 -20.40
N ARG A 360 15.94 -2.30 -20.46
CA ARG A 360 15.06 -3.32 -19.87
C ARG A 360 15.21 -4.72 -20.47
N SER A 361 16.16 -4.97 -21.38
CA SER A 361 16.30 -6.23 -22.10
C SER A 361 17.16 -7.30 -21.43
N VAL A 362 17.77 -7.06 -20.27
CA VAL A 362 18.67 -8.04 -19.62
C VAL A 362 18.41 -8.12 -18.12
N VAL A 363 17.41 -8.87 -17.69
CA VAL A 363 17.39 -9.47 -16.35
C VAL A 363 17.59 -10.97 -16.52
N GLY A 364 18.83 -11.35 -16.76
CA GLY A 364 19.31 -12.71 -16.58
C GLY A 364 19.63 -12.96 -15.11
N ILE A 365 18.82 -13.79 -14.44
CA ILE A 365 19.07 -14.21 -13.07
C ILE A 365 20.30 -15.10 -13.03
N GLY A 366 21.45 -14.53 -12.69
CA GLY A 366 22.68 -15.25 -12.34
C GLY A 366 22.62 -15.66 -10.86
N CYS A 367 22.32 -16.94 -10.60
CA CYS A 367 22.33 -17.53 -9.27
C CYS A 367 23.76 -17.68 -8.75
N CYS A 368 24.15 -16.98 -7.70
CA CYS A 368 25.35 -17.32 -6.92
C CYS A 368 24.98 -18.28 -5.79
N HIS A 369 25.67 -19.43 -5.75
CA HIS A 369 25.46 -20.54 -4.81
C HIS A 369 25.62 -20.11 -3.35
N ARG A 370 24.53 -20.03 -2.63
CA ARG A 370 24.29 -20.37 -1.19
C ARG A 370 22.98 -19.80 -0.62
N ALA A 371 21.95 -19.70 -1.43
CA ALA A 371 20.61 -19.51 -0.91
C ALA A 371 19.84 -20.81 -1.13
N MET A 372 19.27 -21.36 -0.06
CA MET A 372 18.37 -22.51 -0.13
C MET A 372 17.26 -22.21 -1.14
N SER A 373 17.18 -23.07 -2.14
CA SER A 373 16.35 -22.92 -3.31
C SER A 373 14.87 -22.74 -2.95
N VAL A 374 14.35 -21.56 -3.25
CA VAL A 374 12.91 -21.27 -3.33
C VAL A 374 12.20 -22.16 -4.39
N ARG A 375 12.95 -22.95 -5.18
CA ARG A 375 12.41 -23.88 -6.17
C ARG A 375 11.66 -25.11 -5.60
N LYS A 376 11.59 -25.30 -4.27
CA LYS A 376 10.87 -26.44 -3.68
C LYS A 376 9.46 -26.13 -3.18
N ILE A 377 9.01 -24.87 -3.22
CA ILE A 377 7.65 -24.50 -2.78
C ILE A 377 6.63 -24.54 -3.92
N SER A 378 7.08 -24.45 -5.18
CA SER A 378 6.18 -24.45 -6.35
C SER A 378 5.90 -25.84 -6.94
N GLN A 379 6.33 -26.96 -6.30
CA GLN A 379 6.13 -28.32 -6.81
C GLN A 379 5.37 -29.24 -5.83
N LEU A 380 4.67 -28.73 -4.83
CA LEU A 380 3.74 -29.55 -4.06
C LEU A 380 2.33 -29.38 -4.64
N GLY A 381 2.05 -30.22 -5.65
CA GLY A 381 0.70 -30.46 -6.14
C GLY A 381 -0.16 -31.15 -5.05
N PRO A 382 -1.51 -31.03 -5.14
CA PRO A 382 -2.42 -31.63 -4.18
C PRO A 382 -2.43 -33.15 -4.35
N GLY A 383 -1.88 -33.88 -3.40
CA GLY A 383 -2.00 -35.33 -3.40
C GLY A 383 -0.96 -36.05 -2.57
N SER A 384 -1.43 -36.59 -1.48
CA SER A 384 -0.87 -37.69 -0.65
C SER A 384 -0.28 -37.31 0.71
N TYR A 385 -1.16 -37.11 1.69
CA TYR A 385 -0.86 -37.49 3.06
C TYR A 385 -1.63 -38.77 3.40
N ARG A 386 -0.94 -39.89 3.43
CA ARG A 386 -1.43 -41.11 4.09
C ARG A 386 -1.20 -40.96 5.59
N ALA A 387 -2.29 -40.88 6.32
CA ALA A 387 -2.29 -40.95 7.76
C ALA A 387 -1.91 -42.37 8.21
N VAL A 388 -0.92 -42.48 9.10
CA VAL A 388 -0.70 -43.66 9.91
C VAL A 388 -1.56 -43.50 11.16
N GLY A 389 -2.58 -44.33 11.26
CA GLY A 389 -3.54 -44.32 12.34
C GLY A 389 -3.01 -44.86 13.65
N ARG A 390 -3.53 -44.32 14.75
CA ARG A 390 -3.81 -45.07 15.97
C ARG A 390 -5.24 -44.77 16.42
N ARG A 391 -5.99 -45.87 16.55
CA ARG A 391 -7.36 -45.94 17.03
C ARG A 391 -7.44 -45.57 18.51
N THR A 392 -8.46 -44.78 18.92
CA THR A 392 -9.31 -45.06 20.08
C THR A 392 -10.61 -44.25 19.97
N GLY A 393 -11.72 -44.93 19.92
CA GLY A 393 -12.95 -44.75 20.72
C GLY A 393 -13.91 -43.60 20.38
N ARG A 394 -15.00 -43.94 19.69
CA ARG A 394 -16.41 -43.53 19.85
C ARG A 394 -16.72 -42.09 20.32
N SER A 395 -17.42 -41.32 19.50
CA SER A 395 -18.77 -40.82 19.81
C SER A 395 -19.39 -40.13 18.59
N THR A 396 -20.60 -40.51 18.26
CA THR A 396 -21.49 -39.90 17.27
C THR A 396 -21.99 -38.60 17.78
N ASP A 397 -21.81 -37.50 17.01
CA ASP A 397 -22.82 -36.43 17.01
C ASP A 397 -22.93 -35.77 15.65
N ARG A 398 -24.17 -35.61 15.22
CA ARG A 398 -24.57 -34.98 14.00
C ARG A 398 -24.39 -33.46 14.15
N MET A 399 -23.47 -32.85 13.39
CA MET A 399 -23.51 -31.42 13.19
C MET A 399 -24.24 -31.13 11.87
N GLY A 400 -25.30 -30.36 12.01
CA GLY A 400 -26.09 -29.88 10.90
C GLY A 400 -25.30 -28.89 10.05
N MET A 401 -25.29 -29.12 8.74
CA MET A 401 -24.85 -28.14 7.76
C MET A 401 -25.82 -26.93 7.82
N THR A 402 -25.38 -25.85 8.41
CA THR A 402 -26.06 -24.56 8.28
C THR A 402 -25.76 -24.04 6.86
N ARG A 403 -26.78 -24.00 6.01
CA ARG A 403 -26.69 -23.39 4.68
C ARG A 403 -26.50 -21.89 4.85
N CYS A 404 -25.31 -21.36 4.54
CA CYS A 404 -25.11 -19.94 4.34
C CYS A 404 -25.93 -19.49 3.11
N ALA A 405 -26.90 -18.64 3.33
CA ALA A 405 -27.68 -18.02 2.24
C ALA A 405 -26.88 -16.85 1.67
N SER A 406 -26.50 -16.91 0.41
CA SER A 406 -25.78 -15.86 -0.31
C SER A 406 -26.66 -14.60 -0.46
N ARG A 407 -26.26 -13.49 0.15
CA ARG A 407 -26.92 -12.18 -0.04
C ARG A 407 -25.97 -11.15 -0.61
N TRP A 408 -26.40 -10.48 -1.66
CA TRP A 408 -25.72 -9.33 -2.25
C TRP A 408 -26.51 -8.04 -2.00
N CYS A 409 -25.83 -6.99 -1.63
CA CYS A 409 -26.39 -5.64 -1.60
C CYS A 409 -25.57 -4.76 -2.56
N GLY A 410 -26.17 -4.37 -3.68
CA GLY A 410 -25.60 -3.35 -4.56
C GLY A 410 -26.01 -1.98 -4.07
N GLY A 411 -25.04 -1.11 -3.83
CA GLY A 411 -25.26 0.31 -3.58
C GLY A 411 -24.39 1.11 -4.53
N VAL A 412 -24.99 2.06 -5.24
CA VAL A 412 -24.25 3.05 -6.04
C VAL A 412 -23.69 4.04 -5.04
N VAL A 413 -22.38 4.00 -4.79
CA VAL A 413 -21.70 5.06 -4.04
C VAL A 413 -21.33 6.13 -5.07
N GLY A 414 -22.11 7.21 -5.10
CA GLY A 414 -21.76 8.41 -5.86
C GLY A 414 -20.45 8.99 -5.35
N GLY A 415 -19.53 9.29 -6.26
CA GLY A 415 -18.24 9.90 -5.93
C GLY A 415 -18.47 11.24 -5.23
N ILE A 416 -17.80 11.40 -4.11
CA ILE A 416 -17.62 12.70 -3.47
C ILE A 416 -16.16 13.10 -3.72
N GLY A 417 -16.01 14.29 -4.32
CA GLY A 417 -14.75 14.90 -4.73
C GLY A 417 -13.76 15.22 -3.59
#